data_87fa69ab5ee7b2007d9f375144e80b95
#
_entry.id   87fa69ab5ee7b2007d9f375144e80b95
#
_cell.length_a   1.000
_cell.length_b   1.000
_cell.length_c   1.000
_cell.angle_alpha   90.00
_cell.angle_beta   90.00
_cell.angle_gamma   90.00
#
_symmetry.space_group_name_H-M   'P 1'
#
loop_
_entity.id
_entity.type
_entity.pdbx_description
1 polymer ?
#
loop_
_entity_poly.entity_id
_entity_poly.type
_entity_poly.pdbx_seq_one_letter_code
_entity_poly.pdbx_strand_id
1 'polypeptide(L)'
;KTNDGKIKLYPCMITDYPDVAYRGTVEGFYGTPWSFDDRIEQLRFYGKIKMNTYIYGPKDDPYHSSPSWREPYPAAEAKQIEALVAEANRNKVDFVWAIHPGKDIQWNKNDSIAVLNKFEMMYGLGIRSFAVFFDDISGEGTQPEKQAGLLNYIHNEFIKIKKDVNPLIMCPTEYNKSWSNPKPNTYLDILGEKLDPSILVMWTGDRVVGDITLEGLNWVNTRIKRNAFVWWNFPVSDYVRDHLLMGPSYGLDIHAKDAMSGFVSNPMDKPEASKVGIFGAAMYAWNLSEYDSNKEWIAACNIIMPEAPEAFKVFCDHNSDPGINGHRYRRDESVESKPVVEKYLKELSEDNFPQKESEVLACLFKQIAETPATIRAKSTNESLIKEIDPWLIQFEHLGLAGSVSLKMASAW
;
A
#
# COMPACT_ATOMS: atom_id res chain seq x y z
N LYS A 1 -8.18 -28.52 -15.29
CA LYS A 1 -9.05 -29.05 -16.35
C LYS A 1 -8.45 -30.35 -16.87
N THR A 2 -9.26 -31.37 -17.14
CA THR A 2 -8.84 -32.59 -17.82
C THR A 2 -8.72 -32.34 -19.33
N ASN A 3 -8.02 -33.22 -20.07
CA ASN A 3 -7.85 -33.11 -21.53
C ASN A 3 -9.17 -33.09 -22.32
N ASP A 4 -10.28 -33.53 -21.71
CA ASP A 4 -11.66 -33.49 -22.24
C ASP A 4 -12.44 -32.23 -21.81
N GLY A 5 -11.77 -31.24 -21.21
CA GLY A 5 -12.37 -29.98 -20.77
C GLY A 5 -13.22 -30.07 -19.50
N LYS A 6 -13.37 -31.23 -18.90
CA LYS A 6 -14.17 -31.41 -17.67
C LYS A 6 -13.39 -30.96 -16.44
N ILE A 7 -14.10 -30.39 -15.48
CA ILE A 7 -13.55 -30.07 -14.15
C ILE A 7 -13.69 -31.33 -13.29
N LYS A 8 -12.55 -31.91 -12.89
CA LYS A 8 -12.53 -32.95 -11.85
C LYS A 8 -12.23 -32.31 -10.50
N LEU A 9 -13.11 -32.57 -9.55
CA LEU A 9 -12.88 -32.28 -8.14
C LEU A 9 -12.51 -33.59 -7.45
N TYR A 10 -11.37 -33.60 -6.79
CA TYR A 10 -10.97 -34.72 -5.94
C TYR A 10 -11.47 -34.47 -4.52
N PRO A 11 -11.93 -35.50 -3.79
CA PRO A 11 -12.22 -35.33 -2.38
C PRO A 11 -10.97 -34.86 -1.65
N CYS A 12 -11.06 -33.71 -1.01
CA CYS A 12 -9.98 -33.16 -0.21
C CYS A 12 -10.55 -32.43 1.00
N MET A 13 -9.78 -32.35 2.07
CA MET A 13 -10.04 -31.49 3.21
C MET A 13 -9.09 -30.30 3.09
N ILE A 14 -9.64 -29.11 3.09
CA ILE A 14 -8.89 -27.85 3.01
C ILE A 14 -9.12 -27.11 4.31
N THR A 15 -8.03 -26.75 5.00
CA THR A 15 -8.03 -25.83 6.14
C THR A 15 -7.23 -24.61 5.71
N ASP A 16 -7.92 -23.49 5.50
CA ASP A 16 -7.31 -22.25 5.03
C ASP A 16 -8.05 -21.06 5.63
N TYR A 17 -7.32 -20.19 6.34
CA TYR A 17 -7.84 -18.99 7.01
C TYR A 17 -6.73 -17.93 7.12
N PRO A 18 -7.11 -16.65 7.18
CA PRO A 18 -6.12 -15.58 7.26
C PRO A 18 -5.50 -15.48 8.66
N ASP A 19 -4.22 -15.10 8.70
CA ASP A 19 -3.52 -14.76 9.94
C ASP A 19 -3.90 -13.37 10.46
N VAL A 20 -4.21 -12.43 9.57
CA VAL A 20 -4.60 -11.06 9.93
C VAL A 20 -6.06 -10.83 9.58
N ALA A 21 -6.86 -10.33 10.53
CA ALA A 21 -8.30 -10.18 10.37
C ALA A 21 -8.68 -9.14 9.31
N TYR A 22 -8.08 -7.93 9.38
CA TYR A 22 -8.27 -6.84 8.41
C TYR A 22 -7.06 -6.76 7.48
N ARG A 23 -7.28 -6.97 6.19
CA ARG A 23 -6.24 -7.07 5.16
C ARG A 23 -6.63 -6.26 3.94
N GLY A 24 -5.80 -5.32 3.53
CA GLY A 24 -6.21 -4.51 2.38
C GLY A 24 -5.28 -3.36 2.05
N THR A 25 -5.90 -2.27 1.62
CA THR A 25 -5.20 -1.04 1.25
C THR A 25 -5.81 0.18 1.93
N VAL A 26 -5.01 1.21 2.06
CA VAL A 26 -5.45 2.56 2.41
C VAL A 26 -5.08 3.50 1.28
N GLU A 27 -6.06 4.14 0.64
CA GLU A 27 -5.83 5.22 -0.33
C GLU A 27 -5.47 6.49 0.46
N GLY A 28 -4.21 6.59 0.87
CA GLY A 28 -3.70 7.65 1.73
C GLY A 28 -2.50 8.41 1.17
N PHE A 29 -2.11 8.13 -0.07
CA PHE A 29 -0.99 8.77 -0.76
C PHE A 29 -1.30 10.22 -1.17
N TYR A 30 -0.24 11.00 -1.35
CA TYR A 30 -0.30 12.33 -1.95
C TYR A 30 -0.07 12.24 -3.46
N GLY A 31 -0.80 13.01 -4.25
CA GLY A 31 -0.70 13.05 -5.70
C GLY A 31 -2.05 13.04 -6.38
N THR A 32 -2.11 12.49 -7.59
CA THR A 32 -3.37 12.32 -8.31
C THR A 32 -4.17 11.19 -7.69
N PRO A 33 -5.38 11.44 -7.19
CA PRO A 33 -6.20 10.38 -6.61
C PRO A 33 -6.62 9.38 -7.68
N TRP A 34 -6.90 8.18 -7.27
CA TRP A 34 -7.46 7.18 -8.18
C TRP A 34 -8.82 7.63 -8.73
N SER A 35 -9.07 7.35 -10.00
CA SER A 35 -10.38 7.58 -10.60
C SER A 35 -11.45 6.63 -10.02
N PHE A 36 -12.70 6.93 -10.29
CA PHE A 36 -13.80 6.02 -9.93
C PHE A 36 -13.61 4.61 -10.53
N ASP A 37 -13.23 4.54 -11.80
CA ASP A 37 -13.03 3.26 -12.51
C ASP A 37 -11.82 2.50 -11.96
N ASP A 38 -10.73 3.19 -11.61
CA ASP A 38 -9.57 2.59 -10.95
C ASP A 38 -9.96 1.94 -9.61
N ARG A 39 -10.74 2.64 -8.78
CA ARG A 39 -11.24 2.10 -7.51
C ARG A 39 -12.13 0.86 -7.70
N ILE A 40 -12.99 0.85 -8.71
CA ILE A 40 -13.80 -0.32 -9.09
C ILE A 40 -12.90 -1.52 -9.42
N GLU A 41 -11.88 -1.32 -10.27
CA GLU A 41 -10.96 -2.39 -10.65
C GLU A 41 -10.09 -2.87 -9.47
N GLN A 42 -9.68 -1.95 -8.58
CA GLN A 42 -8.98 -2.33 -7.35
C GLN A 42 -9.85 -3.19 -6.44
N LEU A 43 -11.11 -2.81 -6.20
CA LEU A 43 -12.03 -3.60 -5.38
C LEU A 43 -12.25 -5.02 -5.95
N ARG A 44 -12.35 -5.15 -7.28
CA ARG A 44 -12.41 -6.44 -7.96
C ARG A 44 -11.14 -7.26 -7.78
N PHE A 45 -9.98 -6.61 -7.87
CA PHE A 45 -8.70 -7.25 -7.64
C PHE A 45 -8.56 -7.73 -6.20
N TYR A 46 -8.94 -6.90 -5.21
CA TYR A 46 -8.88 -7.28 -3.78
C TYR A 46 -9.67 -8.54 -3.47
N GLY A 47 -10.88 -8.65 -4.01
CA GLY A 47 -11.69 -9.87 -3.85
C GLY A 47 -11.01 -11.14 -4.39
N LYS A 48 -10.26 -11.02 -5.50
CA LYS A 48 -9.53 -12.14 -6.10
C LYS A 48 -8.33 -12.60 -5.27
N ILE A 49 -7.67 -11.66 -4.57
CA ILE A 49 -6.47 -11.93 -3.76
C ILE A 49 -6.77 -12.04 -2.26
N LYS A 50 -8.04 -12.22 -1.89
CA LYS A 50 -8.50 -12.43 -0.51
C LYS A 50 -8.26 -11.24 0.45
N MET A 51 -8.06 -10.03 -0.06
CA MET A 51 -8.15 -8.82 0.74
C MET A 51 -9.61 -8.51 1.08
N ASN A 52 -9.86 -7.96 2.26
CA ASN A 52 -11.20 -7.67 2.76
C ASN A 52 -11.38 -6.25 3.27
N THR A 53 -10.42 -5.36 3.08
CA THR A 53 -10.45 -4.00 3.63
C THR A 53 -9.94 -3.00 2.59
N TYR A 54 -10.71 -1.96 2.32
CA TYR A 54 -10.28 -0.80 1.54
C TYR A 54 -10.61 0.46 2.32
N ILE A 55 -9.59 1.23 2.70
CA ILE A 55 -9.77 2.47 3.44
C ILE A 55 -9.71 3.64 2.47
N TYR A 56 -10.83 4.34 2.33
CA TYR A 56 -10.98 5.53 1.51
C TYR A 56 -10.58 6.78 2.31
N GLY A 57 -9.43 7.33 2.00
CA GLY A 57 -8.90 8.53 2.65
C GLY A 57 -8.03 9.38 1.71
N PRO A 58 -8.49 9.67 0.45
CA PRO A 58 -7.69 10.42 -0.52
C PRO A 58 -7.42 11.83 -0.04
N LYS A 59 -6.16 12.25 -0.10
CA LYS A 59 -5.66 13.51 0.51
C LYS A 59 -6.23 14.79 -0.11
N ASP A 60 -6.81 14.72 -1.28
CA ASP A 60 -7.39 15.85 -2.03
C ASP A 60 -8.92 15.87 -2.04
N ASP A 61 -9.59 14.93 -1.36
CA ASP A 61 -11.04 14.96 -1.15
C ASP A 61 -11.39 16.00 -0.05
N PRO A 62 -11.98 17.15 -0.41
CA PRO A 62 -12.31 18.19 0.56
C PRO A 62 -13.44 17.79 1.51
N TYR A 63 -14.26 16.80 1.16
CA TYR A 63 -15.37 16.32 1.99
C TYR A 63 -14.96 15.24 2.97
N HIS A 64 -13.82 14.59 2.74
CA HIS A 64 -13.14 13.73 3.69
C HIS A 64 -12.30 14.56 4.69
N SER A 65 -11.73 15.69 4.26
CA SER A 65 -10.82 16.52 5.05
C SER A 65 -11.21 18.01 5.01
N SER A 66 -10.33 18.92 5.48
CA SER A 66 -10.54 20.36 5.35
C SER A 66 -10.51 20.79 3.88
N PRO A 67 -11.34 21.80 3.49
CA PRO A 67 -12.16 22.61 4.41
C PRO A 67 -13.57 22.07 4.65
N SER A 68 -14.06 21.10 3.87
CA SER A 68 -15.50 20.78 3.77
C SER A 68 -15.91 19.48 4.46
N TRP A 69 -15.10 18.93 5.38
CA TRP A 69 -15.46 17.68 6.07
C TRP A 69 -16.77 17.76 6.87
N ARG A 70 -17.21 19.00 7.24
CA ARG A 70 -18.49 19.25 7.91
C ARG A 70 -19.69 19.20 6.97
N GLU A 71 -19.45 19.31 5.66
CA GLU A 71 -20.49 19.42 4.64
C GLU A 71 -20.85 18.04 4.05
N PRO A 72 -22.10 17.85 3.55
CA PRO A 72 -22.44 16.65 2.81
C PRO A 72 -21.66 16.59 1.49
N TYR A 73 -21.43 15.37 0.98
CA TYR A 73 -20.96 15.20 -0.40
C TYR A 73 -22.00 15.75 -1.39
N PRO A 74 -21.57 16.39 -2.50
CA PRO A 74 -22.47 16.66 -3.62
C PRO A 74 -23.12 15.36 -4.14
N ALA A 75 -24.31 15.48 -4.71
CA ALA A 75 -25.11 14.33 -5.07
C ALA A 75 -24.44 13.36 -6.09
N ALA A 76 -23.57 13.90 -6.96
CA ALA A 76 -22.85 13.08 -7.93
C ALA A 76 -21.79 12.21 -7.25
N GLU A 77 -20.97 12.79 -6.36
CA GLU A 77 -19.93 12.12 -5.60
C GLU A 77 -20.54 11.12 -4.59
N ALA A 78 -21.65 11.48 -3.94
CA ALA A 78 -22.37 10.58 -3.07
C ALA A 78 -22.83 9.30 -3.81
N LYS A 79 -23.34 9.42 -5.05
CA LYS A 79 -23.71 8.29 -5.89
C LYS A 79 -22.50 7.43 -6.29
N GLN A 80 -21.34 8.06 -6.54
CA GLN A 80 -20.12 7.31 -6.81
C GLN A 80 -19.68 6.50 -5.57
N ILE A 81 -19.76 7.10 -4.38
CA ILE A 81 -19.45 6.40 -3.13
C ILE A 81 -20.42 5.22 -2.92
N GLU A 82 -21.74 5.41 -3.13
CA GLU A 82 -22.71 4.29 -3.07
C GLU A 82 -22.35 3.15 -4.03
N ALA A 83 -21.95 3.48 -5.26
CA ALA A 83 -21.54 2.50 -6.25
C ALA A 83 -20.26 1.75 -5.86
N LEU A 84 -19.27 2.45 -5.27
CA LEU A 84 -18.05 1.85 -4.73
C LEU A 84 -18.36 0.90 -3.56
N VAL A 85 -19.22 1.31 -2.63
CA VAL A 85 -19.69 0.45 -1.52
C VAL A 85 -20.38 -0.80 -2.04
N ALA A 86 -21.24 -0.67 -3.06
CA ALA A 86 -21.91 -1.80 -3.67
C ALA A 86 -20.91 -2.76 -4.35
N GLU A 87 -19.89 -2.24 -5.04
CA GLU A 87 -18.85 -3.07 -5.66
C GLU A 87 -17.97 -3.75 -4.60
N ALA A 88 -17.58 -3.03 -3.54
CA ALA A 88 -16.84 -3.58 -2.42
C ALA A 88 -17.58 -4.78 -1.80
N ASN A 89 -18.87 -4.62 -1.51
CA ASN A 89 -19.73 -5.69 -0.97
C ASN A 89 -19.81 -6.93 -1.90
N ARG A 90 -19.89 -6.72 -3.23
CA ARG A 90 -19.86 -7.82 -4.21
C ARG A 90 -18.57 -8.63 -4.15
N ASN A 91 -17.46 -7.95 -3.88
CA ASN A 91 -16.13 -8.55 -3.80
C ASN A 91 -15.73 -8.97 -2.36
N LYS A 92 -16.63 -8.87 -1.38
CA LYS A 92 -16.37 -9.19 0.03
C LYS A 92 -15.27 -8.31 0.65
N VAL A 93 -15.18 -7.07 0.18
CA VAL A 93 -14.30 -6.04 0.69
C VAL A 93 -15.11 -5.05 1.52
N ASP A 94 -14.64 -4.77 2.71
CA ASP A 94 -15.21 -3.75 3.59
C ASP A 94 -14.71 -2.37 3.15
N PHE A 95 -15.65 -1.50 2.77
CA PHE A 95 -15.36 -0.11 2.39
C PHE A 95 -15.33 0.74 3.65
N VAL A 96 -14.13 1.06 4.12
CA VAL A 96 -13.92 1.93 5.28
C VAL A 96 -13.84 3.38 4.81
N TRP A 97 -14.79 4.21 5.23
CA TRP A 97 -14.73 5.63 4.93
C TRP A 97 -14.01 6.36 6.07
N ALA A 98 -12.96 7.14 5.73
CA ALA A 98 -12.21 7.92 6.69
C ALA A 98 -12.64 9.39 6.69
N ILE A 99 -12.52 10.08 7.84
CA ILE A 99 -12.60 11.53 7.97
C ILE A 99 -11.30 12.05 8.58
N HIS A 100 -10.83 13.21 8.09
CA HIS A 100 -9.61 13.85 8.57
C HIS A 100 -9.90 15.28 9.07
N PRO A 101 -10.47 15.46 10.27
CA PRO A 101 -10.89 16.76 10.78
C PRO A 101 -9.76 17.57 11.42
N GLY A 102 -8.59 16.96 11.62
CA GLY A 102 -7.53 17.45 12.52
C GLY A 102 -6.92 18.82 12.15
N LYS A 103 -7.04 19.26 10.89
CA LYS A 103 -6.46 20.53 10.45
C LYS A 103 -7.17 21.78 11.00
N ASP A 104 -8.49 21.69 11.24
CA ASP A 104 -9.31 22.86 11.59
C ASP A 104 -10.37 22.58 12.66
N ILE A 105 -10.30 21.44 13.33
CA ILE A 105 -11.21 21.08 14.42
C ILE A 105 -11.04 22.04 15.62
N GLN A 106 -12.14 22.55 16.15
CA GLN A 106 -12.14 23.49 17.27
C GLN A 106 -12.41 22.85 18.63
N TRP A 107 -12.55 21.52 18.68
CA TRP A 107 -12.81 20.74 19.87
C TRP A 107 -14.04 21.19 20.69
N ASN A 108 -15.03 21.75 20.02
CA ASN A 108 -16.29 22.16 20.58
C ASN A 108 -17.40 21.14 20.28
N LYS A 109 -18.55 21.34 20.94
CA LYS A 109 -19.72 20.48 20.75
C LYS A 109 -20.23 20.46 19.31
N ASN A 110 -20.13 21.60 18.59
CA ASN A 110 -20.63 21.69 17.21
C ASN A 110 -19.79 20.81 16.27
N ASP A 111 -18.47 20.78 16.44
CA ASP A 111 -17.60 19.93 15.63
C ASP A 111 -17.82 18.45 15.93
N SER A 112 -18.00 18.08 17.21
CA SER A 112 -18.33 16.70 17.57
C SER A 112 -19.65 16.24 16.95
N ILE A 113 -20.66 17.10 16.94
CA ILE A 113 -21.95 16.84 16.28
C ILE A 113 -21.76 16.79 14.76
N ALA A 114 -20.93 17.65 14.17
CA ALA A 114 -20.68 17.65 12.73
C ALA A 114 -20.03 16.33 12.26
N VAL A 115 -19.06 15.80 13.01
CA VAL A 115 -18.48 14.46 12.71
C VAL A 115 -19.55 13.37 12.80
N LEU A 116 -20.37 13.39 13.86
CA LEU A 116 -21.44 12.41 14.03
C LEU A 116 -22.47 12.47 12.88
N ASN A 117 -22.91 13.67 12.51
CA ASN A 117 -23.83 13.88 11.39
C ASN A 117 -23.22 13.39 10.08
N LYS A 118 -21.92 13.62 9.86
CA LYS A 118 -21.21 13.12 8.67
C LYS A 118 -21.21 11.59 8.66
N PHE A 119 -20.95 10.94 9.78
CA PHE A 119 -21.02 9.48 9.90
C PHE A 119 -22.43 8.95 9.60
N GLU A 120 -23.47 9.60 10.09
CA GLU A 120 -24.87 9.23 9.78
C GLU A 120 -25.17 9.36 8.27
N MET A 121 -24.69 10.44 7.62
CA MET A 121 -24.84 10.59 6.16
C MET A 121 -24.14 9.45 5.41
N MET A 122 -22.89 9.15 5.78
CA MET A 122 -22.12 8.09 5.13
C MET A 122 -22.70 6.68 5.41
N TYR A 123 -23.24 6.47 6.61
CA TYR A 123 -24.00 5.26 6.93
C TYR A 123 -25.23 5.11 6.03
N GLY A 124 -25.93 6.22 5.73
CA GLY A 124 -27.04 6.26 4.78
C GLY A 124 -26.64 5.84 3.36
N LEU A 125 -25.40 6.08 2.94
CA LEU A 125 -24.83 5.60 1.67
C LEU A 125 -24.40 4.12 1.68
N GLY A 126 -24.66 3.39 2.77
CA GLY A 126 -24.35 1.97 2.89
C GLY A 126 -23.00 1.64 3.55
N ILE A 127 -22.24 2.62 4.01
CA ILE A 127 -20.96 2.40 4.69
C ILE A 127 -21.21 1.79 6.08
N ARG A 128 -20.37 0.81 6.45
CA ARG A 128 -20.44 0.09 7.72
C ARG A 128 -19.10 0.08 8.48
N SER A 129 -18.09 0.72 7.94
CA SER A 129 -16.78 0.85 8.55
C SER A 129 -16.26 2.27 8.43
N PHE A 130 -15.71 2.80 9.52
CA PHE A 130 -15.36 4.20 9.65
C PHE A 130 -13.95 4.36 10.24
N ALA A 131 -13.25 5.42 9.79
CA ALA A 131 -11.99 5.82 10.37
C ALA A 131 -11.93 7.33 10.64
N VAL A 132 -11.11 7.73 11.60
CA VAL A 132 -10.79 9.14 11.89
C VAL A 132 -9.28 9.31 11.83
N PHE A 133 -8.81 10.21 11.01
CA PHE A 133 -7.39 10.44 10.78
C PHE A 133 -6.94 11.76 11.41
N PHE A 134 -5.77 11.70 12.07
CA PHE A 134 -5.07 12.83 12.64
C PHE A 134 -3.58 12.85 12.24
N ASP A 135 -3.24 12.15 11.15
CA ASP A 135 -1.90 12.16 10.57
C ASP A 135 -1.58 13.52 9.91
N ASP A 136 -0.30 13.85 9.83
CA ASP A 136 0.25 15.02 9.12
C ASP A 136 -0.39 16.37 9.51
N ILE A 137 -0.73 16.53 10.79
CA ILE A 137 -1.28 17.77 11.34
C ILE A 137 -0.35 18.38 12.40
N SER A 138 -0.61 19.64 12.72
CA SER A 138 0.07 20.38 13.79
C SER A 138 -0.92 21.22 14.59
N GLY A 139 -0.47 21.78 15.71
CA GLY A 139 -1.24 22.70 16.54
C GLY A 139 -2.33 22.02 17.37
N GLU A 140 -3.49 22.67 17.50
CA GLU A 140 -4.57 22.26 18.39
C GLU A 140 -5.16 20.86 18.08
N GLY A 141 -5.08 20.43 16.83
CA GLY A 141 -5.55 19.10 16.40
C GLY A 141 -4.80 17.91 17.02
N THR A 142 -3.60 18.14 17.54
CA THR A 142 -2.67 17.06 17.98
C THR A 142 -2.83 16.62 19.43
N GLN A 143 -3.80 17.15 20.18
CA GLN A 143 -3.96 16.87 21.61
C GLN A 143 -4.57 15.49 21.85
N PRO A 144 -3.85 14.53 22.47
CA PRO A 144 -4.31 13.13 22.57
C PRO A 144 -5.57 12.98 23.42
N GLU A 145 -5.75 13.79 24.48
CA GLU A 145 -6.96 13.76 25.30
C GLU A 145 -8.20 14.18 24.52
N LYS A 146 -8.06 15.19 23.67
CA LYS A 146 -9.17 15.68 22.85
C LYS A 146 -9.49 14.71 21.72
N GLN A 147 -8.47 14.13 21.09
CA GLN A 147 -8.65 13.07 20.10
C GLN A 147 -9.37 11.87 20.74
N ALA A 148 -8.89 11.37 21.88
CA ALA A 148 -9.54 10.27 22.60
C ALA A 148 -10.97 10.61 23.02
N GLY A 149 -11.21 11.83 23.49
CA GLY A 149 -12.55 12.31 23.85
C GLY A 149 -13.54 12.27 22.69
N LEU A 150 -13.14 12.78 21.52
CA LEU A 150 -13.96 12.74 20.28
C LEU A 150 -14.23 11.31 19.84
N LEU A 151 -13.20 10.47 19.79
CA LEU A 151 -13.32 9.09 19.33
C LEU A 151 -14.21 8.25 20.25
N ASN A 152 -14.10 8.42 21.59
CA ASN A 152 -14.98 7.78 22.55
C ASN A 152 -16.42 8.29 22.42
N TYR A 153 -16.61 9.59 22.15
CA TYR A 153 -17.94 10.15 21.87
C TYR A 153 -18.58 9.48 20.66
N ILE A 154 -17.86 9.43 19.50
CA ILE A 154 -18.34 8.76 18.28
C ILE A 154 -18.60 7.26 18.55
N HIS A 155 -17.71 6.60 19.28
CA HIS A 155 -17.88 5.20 19.63
C HIS A 155 -19.16 4.96 20.43
N ASN A 156 -19.46 5.79 21.43
CA ASN A 156 -20.64 5.63 22.28
C ASN A 156 -21.93 6.03 21.56
N GLU A 157 -21.94 7.17 20.83
CA GLU A 157 -23.15 7.74 20.23
C GLU A 157 -23.46 7.16 18.84
N PHE A 158 -22.50 6.46 18.21
CA PHE A 158 -22.70 5.92 16.85
C PHE A 158 -22.34 4.44 16.78
N ILE A 159 -21.08 4.05 17.04
CA ILE A 159 -20.61 2.68 16.80
C ILE A 159 -21.38 1.66 17.66
N LYS A 160 -21.53 1.92 18.96
CA LYS A 160 -22.27 1.04 19.89
C LYS A 160 -23.76 0.97 19.60
N ILE A 161 -24.34 2.02 19.04
CA ILE A 161 -25.77 2.10 18.74
C ILE A 161 -26.10 1.33 17.47
N LYS A 162 -25.26 1.45 16.44
CA LYS A 162 -25.41 0.75 15.16
C LYS A 162 -24.84 -0.67 15.28
N LYS A 163 -25.69 -1.66 15.35
CA LYS A 163 -25.28 -3.06 15.57
C LYS A 163 -24.55 -3.71 14.39
N ASP A 164 -24.58 -3.08 13.22
CA ASP A 164 -24.02 -3.53 11.95
C ASP A 164 -22.81 -2.70 11.50
N VAL A 165 -22.22 -1.90 12.41
CA VAL A 165 -21.01 -1.11 12.15
C VAL A 165 -19.81 -1.78 12.81
N ASN A 166 -18.72 -1.86 12.07
CA ASN A 166 -17.44 -2.42 12.53
C ASN A 166 -16.72 -1.50 13.54
N PRO A 167 -15.74 -2.00 14.29
CA PRO A 167 -14.93 -1.18 15.18
C PRO A 167 -14.34 0.06 14.50
N LEU A 168 -14.35 1.19 15.20
CA LEU A 168 -13.77 2.44 14.70
C LEU A 168 -12.25 2.30 14.55
N ILE A 169 -11.71 2.81 13.45
CA ILE A 169 -10.26 2.89 13.21
C ILE A 169 -9.81 4.33 13.41
N MET A 170 -8.63 4.55 14.00
CA MET A 170 -8.01 5.87 14.05
C MET A 170 -6.56 5.85 13.58
N CYS A 171 -6.13 6.90 12.86
CA CYS A 171 -4.72 7.17 12.63
C CYS A 171 -4.28 8.28 13.60
N PRO A 172 -3.33 8.02 14.52
CA PRO A 172 -2.87 9.01 15.47
C PRO A 172 -1.94 10.05 14.82
N THR A 173 -1.73 11.18 15.47
CA THR A 173 -0.73 12.17 15.01
C THR A 173 0.68 11.62 15.11
N GLU A 174 1.01 10.94 16.20
CA GLU A 174 2.29 10.22 16.34
C GLU A 174 2.13 8.78 15.83
N TYR A 175 2.08 8.61 14.51
CA TYR A 175 1.79 7.33 13.86
C TYR A 175 3.03 6.48 13.52
N ASN A 176 4.23 6.92 13.90
CA ASN A 176 5.49 6.17 13.78
C ASN A 176 6.45 6.47 14.94
N LYS A 177 7.38 5.54 15.21
CA LYS A 177 8.30 5.65 16.35
C LYS A 177 9.23 6.85 16.27
N SER A 178 9.72 7.18 15.06
CA SER A 178 10.69 8.28 14.89
C SER A 178 10.10 9.67 15.18
N TRP A 179 8.79 9.83 15.10
CA TRP A 179 8.08 11.06 15.42
C TRP A 179 7.44 11.04 16.80
N SER A 180 7.36 9.88 17.43
CA SER A 180 6.77 9.73 18.75
C SER A 180 7.72 10.16 19.84
N ASN A 181 7.15 10.74 20.91
CA ASN A 181 7.91 11.02 22.11
C ASN A 181 8.20 9.71 22.86
N PRO A 182 9.47 9.29 23.03
CA PRO A 182 9.82 8.03 23.67
C PRO A 182 9.60 8.01 25.20
N LYS A 183 9.36 9.16 25.84
CA LYS A 183 9.14 9.24 27.29
C LYS A 183 7.80 8.62 27.68
N PRO A 184 7.70 8.00 28.86
CA PRO A 184 6.42 7.48 29.36
C PRO A 184 5.42 8.62 29.65
N ASN A 185 4.13 8.29 29.67
CA ASN A 185 3.02 9.20 29.91
C ASN A 185 2.94 10.35 28.89
N THR A 186 3.27 10.06 27.63
CA THR A 186 3.15 11.00 26.52
C THR A 186 2.05 10.59 25.56
N TYR A 187 1.99 11.17 24.37
CA TYR A 187 0.89 11.09 23.44
C TYR A 187 0.32 9.66 23.24
N LEU A 188 1.16 8.67 22.92
CA LEU A 188 0.70 7.29 22.68
C LEU A 188 0.19 6.61 23.95
N ASP A 189 0.84 6.87 25.11
CA ASP A 189 0.40 6.29 26.38
C ASP A 189 -0.96 6.87 26.79
N ILE A 190 -1.16 8.18 26.59
CA ILE A 190 -2.43 8.86 26.88
C ILE A 190 -3.54 8.29 26.00
N LEU A 191 -3.28 8.07 24.68
CA LEU A 191 -4.24 7.39 23.81
C LEU A 191 -4.55 5.97 24.31
N GLY A 192 -3.52 5.20 24.65
CA GLY A 192 -3.68 3.84 25.17
C GLY A 192 -4.51 3.76 26.46
N GLU A 193 -4.43 4.79 27.30
CA GLU A 193 -5.19 4.86 28.56
C GLU A 193 -6.63 5.34 28.37
N LYS A 194 -6.84 6.28 27.46
CA LYS A 194 -8.12 7.01 27.36
C LYS A 194 -9.06 6.48 26.29
N LEU A 195 -8.55 5.85 25.22
CA LEU A 195 -9.38 5.30 24.15
C LEU A 195 -10.12 4.03 24.60
N ASP A 196 -11.38 3.91 24.21
CA ASP A 196 -12.10 2.64 24.32
C ASP A 196 -11.28 1.51 23.68
N PRO A 197 -11.11 0.36 24.35
CA PRO A 197 -10.23 -0.71 23.89
C PRO A 197 -10.63 -1.34 22.54
N SER A 198 -11.87 -1.15 22.10
CA SER A 198 -12.34 -1.63 20.79
C SER A 198 -11.92 -0.74 19.61
N ILE A 199 -11.43 0.48 19.86
CA ILE A 199 -10.97 1.38 18.79
C ILE A 199 -9.59 0.91 18.31
N LEU A 200 -9.48 0.65 17.01
CA LEU A 200 -8.23 0.21 16.37
C LEU A 200 -7.33 1.42 16.10
N VAL A 201 -6.03 1.29 16.39
CA VAL A 201 -5.05 2.40 16.26
C VAL A 201 -4.02 2.04 15.19
N MET A 202 -3.91 2.89 14.17
CA MET A 202 -2.99 2.69 13.04
C MET A 202 -1.55 3.04 13.41
N TRP A 203 -0.60 2.38 12.73
CA TRP A 203 0.84 2.54 12.94
C TRP A 203 1.62 2.21 11.68
N THR A 204 2.60 3.06 11.31
CA THR A 204 3.39 2.85 10.09
C THR A 204 4.74 2.17 10.34
N GLY A 205 5.08 1.85 11.58
CA GLY A 205 6.36 1.22 11.95
C GLY A 205 7.32 2.18 12.65
N ASP A 206 8.62 1.86 12.60
CA ASP A 206 9.64 2.69 13.25
C ASP A 206 9.84 4.04 12.56
N ARG A 207 9.46 4.14 11.28
CA ARG A 207 9.52 5.36 10.45
C ARG A 207 8.23 5.50 9.64
N VAL A 208 8.06 6.64 8.97
CA VAL A 208 6.96 6.86 8.00
C VAL A 208 7.02 5.81 6.90
N VAL A 209 8.20 5.64 6.28
CA VAL A 209 8.47 4.61 5.28
C VAL A 209 9.56 3.70 5.83
N GLY A 210 9.28 2.41 5.93
CA GLY A 210 10.23 1.44 6.48
C GLY A 210 9.63 0.05 6.64
N ASP A 211 10.42 -0.81 7.26
CA ASP A 211 10.05 -2.19 7.54
C ASP A 211 9.10 -2.30 8.74
N ILE A 212 8.30 -3.36 8.76
CA ILE A 212 7.42 -3.71 9.87
C ILE A 212 8.09 -4.85 10.65
N THR A 213 8.50 -4.56 11.88
CA THR A 213 9.20 -5.51 12.75
C THR A 213 8.38 -5.86 13.97
N LEU A 214 8.53 -7.09 14.47
CA LEU A 214 7.90 -7.52 15.73
C LEU A 214 8.34 -6.65 16.92
N GLU A 215 9.62 -6.23 16.95
CA GLU A 215 10.13 -5.32 17.99
C GLU A 215 9.42 -3.97 17.96
N GLY A 216 9.30 -3.36 16.77
CA GLY A 216 8.59 -2.08 16.59
C GLY A 216 7.11 -2.17 16.96
N LEU A 217 6.45 -3.27 16.61
CA LEU A 217 5.06 -3.52 16.99
C LEU A 217 4.90 -3.70 18.51
N ASN A 218 5.76 -4.47 19.16
CA ASN A 218 5.72 -4.65 20.61
C ASN A 218 5.95 -3.33 21.35
N TRP A 219 6.83 -2.47 20.82
CA TRP A 219 7.08 -1.15 21.39
C TRP A 219 5.81 -0.28 21.39
N VAL A 220 5.10 -0.19 20.26
CA VAL A 220 3.88 0.62 20.18
C VAL A 220 2.71 -0.03 20.92
N ASN A 221 2.56 -1.35 20.82
CA ASN A 221 1.46 -2.10 21.45
C ASN A 221 1.44 -1.91 22.97
N THR A 222 2.62 -1.89 23.60
CA THR A 222 2.76 -1.62 25.03
C THR A 222 2.22 -0.24 25.41
N ARG A 223 2.43 0.77 24.57
CA ARG A 223 2.03 2.15 24.79
C ARG A 223 0.54 2.38 24.51
N ILE A 224 0.05 1.92 23.35
CA ILE A 224 -1.37 2.04 23.00
C ILE A 224 -2.28 1.00 23.69
N LYS A 225 -1.71 0.05 24.45
CA LYS A 225 -2.39 -1.02 25.20
C LYS A 225 -3.30 -1.92 24.34
N ARG A 226 -2.92 -2.12 23.09
CA ARG A 226 -3.60 -2.98 22.09
C ARG A 226 -2.68 -3.31 20.94
N ASN A 227 -3.03 -4.28 20.11
CA ASN A 227 -2.30 -4.56 18.88
C ASN A 227 -2.52 -3.43 17.87
N ALA A 228 -1.43 -2.94 17.28
CA ALA A 228 -1.49 -1.91 16.25
C ALA A 228 -2.17 -2.41 14.98
N PHE A 229 -2.90 -1.52 14.32
CA PHE A 229 -3.40 -1.71 12.97
C PHE A 229 -2.32 -1.16 12.01
N VAL A 230 -1.62 -2.02 11.28
CA VAL A 230 -0.48 -1.61 10.45
C VAL A 230 -0.96 -0.87 9.22
N TRP A 231 -0.42 0.33 9.01
CA TRP A 231 -0.45 1.09 7.76
C TRP A 231 0.95 1.03 7.14
N TRP A 232 1.17 0.12 6.22
CA TRP A 232 2.48 -0.06 5.60
C TRP A 232 2.64 0.85 4.38
N ASN A 233 3.61 1.78 4.45
CA ASN A 233 3.89 2.72 3.37
C ASN A 233 4.76 2.07 2.27
N PHE A 234 4.17 1.11 1.57
CA PHE A 234 4.66 0.45 0.38
C PHE A 234 3.46 -0.13 -0.40
N PRO A 235 3.39 0.00 -1.75
CA PRO A 235 4.39 0.57 -2.65
C PRO A 235 4.24 2.09 -2.90
N VAL A 236 3.72 2.86 -1.95
CA VAL A 236 3.56 4.32 -2.13
C VAL A 236 4.87 4.97 -2.60
N SER A 237 4.77 5.82 -3.63
CA SER A 237 5.91 6.55 -4.21
C SER A 237 5.68 8.05 -4.32
N ASP A 238 4.80 8.62 -3.51
CA ASP A 238 4.46 10.04 -3.54
C ASP A 238 5.64 10.96 -3.16
N TYR A 239 6.62 10.45 -2.46
CA TYR A 239 7.89 11.11 -2.11
C TYR A 239 8.98 10.95 -3.19
N VAL A 240 8.74 10.12 -4.23
CA VAL A 240 9.62 9.85 -5.38
C VAL A 240 8.77 9.54 -6.63
N ARG A 241 7.97 10.52 -7.07
CA ARG A 241 6.90 10.34 -8.06
C ARG A 241 7.34 9.87 -9.44
N ASP A 242 8.61 10.01 -9.75
CA ASP A 242 9.26 9.56 -10.98
C ASP A 242 9.73 8.09 -10.91
N HIS A 243 9.54 7.43 -9.75
CA HIS A 243 9.86 6.01 -9.56
C HIS A 243 8.60 5.14 -9.46
N LEU A 244 8.70 3.92 -9.97
CA LEU A 244 7.77 2.84 -9.69
C LEU A 244 8.38 1.93 -8.60
N LEU A 245 7.55 1.43 -7.70
CA LEU A 245 7.97 0.48 -6.67
C LEU A 245 7.28 -0.87 -6.92
N MET A 246 7.81 -1.62 -7.88
CA MET A 246 7.23 -2.87 -8.39
C MET A 246 8.03 -4.12 -7.97
N GLY A 247 8.98 -3.97 -7.07
CA GLY A 247 9.79 -5.07 -6.53
C GLY A 247 9.07 -5.92 -5.49
N PRO A 248 9.77 -6.96 -4.96
CA PRO A 248 9.23 -7.84 -3.93
C PRO A 248 8.80 -7.09 -2.66
N SER A 249 7.71 -7.51 -2.03
CA SER A 249 7.16 -6.91 -0.79
C SER A 249 7.87 -7.45 0.45
N TYR A 250 9.17 -7.23 0.58
CA TYR A 250 9.97 -7.62 1.76
C TYR A 250 10.02 -6.52 2.83
N GLY A 251 10.67 -6.79 3.96
CA GLY A 251 10.71 -5.89 5.13
C GLY A 251 9.52 -6.09 6.05
N LEU A 252 8.90 -7.26 6.00
CA LEU A 252 7.73 -7.66 6.78
C LEU A 252 8.11 -8.85 7.66
N ASP A 253 7.98 -8.71 8.97
CA ASP A 253 8.36 -9.75 9.94
C ASP A 253 7.32 -10.89 9.97
N ILE A 254 7.73 -12.08 9.62
CA ILE A 254 6.86 -13.27 9.57
C ILE A 254 6.39 -13.77 10.95
N HIS A 255 7.00 -13.28 12.03
CA HIS A 255 6.64 -13.61 13.41
C HIS A 255 5.65 -12.60 14.04
N ALA A 256 5.21 -11.60 13.27
CA ALA A 256 4.37 -10.52 13.77
C ALA A 256 2.86 -10.84 13.85
N LYS A 257 2.43 -12.07 13.54
CA LYS A 257 1.03 -12.50 13.47
C LYS A 257 0.18 -12.02 14.66
N ASP A 258 0.64 -12.29 15.88
CA ASP A 258 -0.13 -11.98 17.10
C ASP A 258 0.12 -10.56 17.63
N ALA A 259 0.91 -9.75 16.92
CA ALA A 259 1.27 -8.40 17.32
C ALA A 259 0.53 -7.30 16.55
N MET A 260 -0.32 -7.65 15.57
CA MET A 260 -1.11 -6.70 14.80
C MET A 260 -2.60 -7.04 14.79
N SER A 261 -3.46 -6.03 14.74
CA SER A 261 -4.92 -6.18 14.62
C SER A 261 -5.40 -6.11 13.18
N GLY A 262 -4.62 -5.53 12.28
CA GLY A 262 -4.91 -5.37 10.87
C GLY A 262 -3.65 -4.96 10.09
N PHE A 263 -3.69 -5.10 8.78
CA PHE A 263 -2.58 -4.76 7.88
C PHE A 263 -3.12 -4.18 6.57
N VAL A 264 -2.78 -2.93 6.28
CA VAL A 264 -3.11 -2.27 5.01
C VAL A 264 -1.86 -1.69 4.36
N SER A 265 -1.76 -1.86 3.05
CA SER A 265 -0.72 -1.30 2.20
C SER A 265 -1.17 0.08 1.70
N ASN A 266 -0.28 1.07 1.71
CA ASN A 266 -0.50 2.36 1.04
C ASN A 266 0.10 2.28 -0.37
N PRO A 267 -0.71 2.35 -1.44
CA PRO A 267 -0.27 2.15 -2.81
C PRO A 267 0.32 3.42 -3.45
N MET A 268 0.85 3.28 -4.67
CA MET A 268 1.18 4.40 -5.54
C MET A 268 -0.10 5.08 -6.07
N ASP A 269 0.03 6.30 -6.56
CA ASP A 269 -0.98 6.99 -7.38
C ASP A 269 -1.19 6.31 -8.76
N LYS A 270 -0.52 5.21 -9.00
CA LYS A 270 -0.57 4.35 -10.19
C LYS A 270 -1.24 3.02 -9.81
N PRO A 271 -2.57 2.92 -10.01
CA PRO A 271 -3.38 1.81 -9.51
C PRO A 271 -2.95 0.45 -10.08
N GLU A 272 -2.68 0.36 -11.38
CA GLU A 272 -2.34 -0.91 -12.01
C GLU A 272 -0.94 -1.40 -11.62
N ALA A 273 0.06 -0.53 -11.62
CA ALA A 273 1.42 -0.86 -11.19
C ALA A 273 1.46 -1.23 -9.70
N SER A 274 0.63 -0.61 -8.88
CA SER A 274 0.50 -0.90 -7.44
C SER A 274 0.08 -2.35 -7.16
N LYS A 275 -0.61 -3.00 -8.08
CA LYS A 275 -1.11 -4.38 -7.89
C LYS A 275 0.01 -5.38 -7.58
N VAL A 276 1.25 -5.13 -8.05
CA VAL A 276 2.40 -5.98 -7.74
C VAL A 276 2.70 -5.99 -6.24
N GLY A 277 2.87 -4.81 -5.64
CA GLY A 277 3.12 -4.67 -4.20
C GLY A 277 1.91 -5.07 -3.35
N ILE A 278 0.69 -4.71 -3.79
CA ILE A 278 -0.57 -5.07 -3.13
C ILE A 278 -0.74 -6.59 -3.06
N PHE A 279 -0.39 -7.33 -4.12
CA PHE A 279 -0.44 -8.78 -4.11
C PHE A 279 0.46 -9.37 -3.03
N GLY A 280 1.71 -8.91 -2.94
CA GLY A 280 2.64 -9.35 -1.90
C GLY A 280 2.13 -9.05 -0.48
N ALA A 281 1.57 -7.84 -0.27
CA ALA A 281 0.93 -7.46 0.99
C ALA A 281 -0.26 -8.37 1.36
N ALA A 282 -1.06 -8.78 0.36
CA ALA A 282 -2.18 -9.69 0.56
C ALA A 282 -1.71 -11.08 0.99
N MET A 283 -0.68 -11.63 0.33
CA MET A 283 -0.13 -12.94 0.64
C MET A 283 0.52 -12.96 2.02
N TYR A 284 1.26 -11.92 2.38
CA TYR A 284 1.80 -11.75 3.73
C TYR A 284 0.69 -11.80 4.79
N ALA A 285 -0.33 -10.96 4.66
CA ALA A 285 -1.39 -10.87 5.65
C ALA A 285 -2.30 -12.12 5.69
N TRP A 286 -2.29 -12.94 4.62
CA TRP A 286 -3.02 -14.21 4.59
C TRP A 286 -2.31 -15.31 5.38
N ASN A 287 -0.99 -15.48 5.18
CA ASN A 287 -0.21 -16.54 5.84
C ASN A 287 1.22 -16.07 6.09
N LEU A 288 1.45 -15.46 7.26
CA LEU A 288 2.75 -14.88 7.60
C LEU A 288 3.87 -15.94 7.66
N SER A 289 3.59 -17.09 8.24
CA SER A 289 4.63 -18.11 8.49
C SER A 289 5.22 -18.73 7.22
N GLU A 290 4.44 -18.76 6.14
CA GLU A 290 4.85 -19.32 4.85
C GLU A 290 5.18 -18.22 3.81
N TYR A 291 5.20 -16.97 4.23
CA TYR A 291 5.43 -15.84 3.34
C TYR A 291 6.88 -15.78 2.84
N ASP A 292 7.03 -15.80 1.53
CA ASP A 292 8.29 -15.57 0.81
C ASP A 292 8.08 -14.45 -0.21
N SER A 293 8.70 -13.30 0.04
CA SER A 293 8.51 -12.10 -0.76
C SER A 293 8.87 -12.28 -2.24
N ASN A 294 9.93 -13.05 -2.56
CA ASN A 294 10.35 -13.30 -3.95
C ASN A 294 9.40 -14.25 -4.66
N LYS A 295 8.99 -15.32 -3.99
CA LYS A 295 8.01 -16.28 -4.53
C LYS A 295 6.68 -15.60 -4.84
N GLU A 296 6.19 -14.79 -3.91
CA GLU A 296 4.92 -14.07 -4.10
C GLU A 296 5.04 -12.94 -5.14
N TRP A 297 6.19 -12.30 -5.27
CA TRP A 297 6.45 -11.34 -6.34
C TRP A 297 6.44 -11.99 -7.73
N ILE A 298 7.06 -13.16 -7.91
CA ILE A 298 6.99 -13.92 -9.16
C ILE A 298 5.53 -14.31 -9.46
N ALA A 299 4.77 -14.73 -8.46
CA ALA A 299 3.35 -15.03 -8.60
C ALA A 299 2.54 -13.80 -9.00
N ALA A 300 2.84 -12.62 -8.44
CA ALA A 300 2.23 -11.35 -8.81
C ALA A 300 2.46 -11.03 -10.29
N CYS A 301 3.70 -11.12 -10.78
CA CYS A 301 4.03 -10.89 -12.19
C CYS A 301 3.24 -11.84 -13.14
N ASN A 302 3.13 -13.11 -12.77
CA ASN A 302 2.36 -14.10 -13.54
C ASN A 302 0.84 -13.82 -13.57
N ILE A 303 0.29 -13.26 -12.50
CA ILE A 303 -1.15 -12.96 -12.40
C ILE A 303 -1.51 -11.65 -13.08
N ILE A 304 -0.64 -10.64 -12.96
CA ILE A 304 -0.90 -9.29 -13.49
C ILE A 304 -0.63 -9.21 -14.99
N MET A 305 0.39 -9.94 -15.48
CA MET A 305 0.78 -9.98 -16.90
C MET A 305 0.93 -11.42 -17.38
N PRO A 306 -0.14 -12.23 -17.44
CA PRO A 306 -0.05 -13.65 -17.79
C PRO A 306 0.42 -13.90 -19.22
N GLU A 307 0.29 -12.92 -20.12
CA GLU A 307 0.68 -13.03 -21.52
C GLU A 307 2.20 -12.84 -21.75
N ALA A 308 2.89 -12.16 -20.80
CA ALA A 308 4.33 -11.90 -20.88
C ALA A 308 4.98 -11.79 -19.50
N PRO A 309 4.84 -12.80 -18.61
CA PRO A 309 5.25 -12.69 -17.22
C PRO A 309 6.77 -12.47 -17.05
N GLU A 310 7.59 -13.11 -17.86
CA GLU A 310 9.05 -12.96 -17.82
C GLU A 310 9.50 -11.56 -18.23
N ALA A 311 8.92 -10.98 -19.27
CA ALA A 311 9.21 -9.62 -19.69
C ALA A 311 8.76 -8.61 -18.62
N PHE A 312 7.59 -8.84 -18.03
CA PHE A 312 7.07 -7.99 -16.96
C PHE A 312 7.93 -8.09 -15.69
N LYS A 313 8.38 -9.30 -15.33
CA LYS A 313 9.32 -9.52 -14.22
C LYS A 313 10.61 -8.73 -14.41
N VAL A 314 11.20 -8.78 -15.62
CA VAL A 314 12.42 -8.00 -15.93
C VAL A 314 12.15 -6.50 -15.75
N PHE A 315 11.03 -5.99 -16.23
CA PHE A 315 10.66 -4.60 -16.05
C PHE A 315 10.49 -4.24 -14.56
N CYS A 316 9.81 -5.08 -13.78
CA CYS A 316 9.59 -4.88 -12.34
C CYS A 316 10.91 -4.91 -11.53
N ASP A 317 11.86 -5.81 -11.87
CA ASP A 317 13.17 -5.90 -11.20
C ASP A 317 14.00 -4.62 -11.34
N HIS A 318 13.84 -3.91 -12.46
CA HIS A 318 14.51 -2.64 -12.73
C HIS A 318 13.66 -1.40 -12.39
N ASN A 319 12.56 -1.56 -11.66
CA ASN A 319 11.68 -0.49 -11.19
C ASN A 319 11.24 -0.81 -9.75
N SER A 320 12.20 -0.92 -8.84
CA SER A 320 11.99 -1.43 -7.47
C SER A 320 12.52 -0.51 -6.38
N ASP A 321 13.56 0.26 -6.65
CA ASP A 321 14.21 1.14 -5.66
C ASP A 321 13.72 2.58 -5.79
N PRO A 322 13.37 3.22 -4.66
CA PRO A 322 12.96 4.63 -4.66
C PRO A 322 14.13 5.62 -4.91
N GLY A 323 15.36 5.15 -5.09
CA GLY A 323 16.51 6.02 -5.24
C GLY A 323 16.83 6.82 -3.97
N ILE A 324 17.60 7.91 -4.12
CA ILE A 324 17.94 8.83 -3.02
C ILE A 324 16.70 9.66 -2.70
N ASN A 325 16.21 9.59 -1.45
CA ASN A 325 14.97 10.25 -1.04
C ASN A 325 15.03 10.78 0.41
N GLY A 326 14.05 11.60 0.77
CA GLY A 326 13.96 12.24 2.09
C GLY A 326 13.76 11.26 3.26
N HIS A 327 13.18 10.09 3.03
CA HIS A 327 13.00 9.05 4.05
C HIS A 327 14.24 8.19 4.28
N ARG A 328 15.27 8.32 3.41
CA ARG A 328 16.50 7.49 3.44
C ARG A 328 16.18 5.99 3.39
N TYR A 329 15.09 5.63 2.76
CA TYR A 329 14.65 4.26 2.55
C TYR A 329 15.08 3.81 1.16
N ARG A 330 15.71 2.65 1.08
CA ARG A 330 16.20 2.06 -0.17
C ARG A 330 15.72 0.63 -0.26
N ARG A 331 15.55 0.16 -1.48
CA ARG A 331 15.19 -1.22 -1.78
C ARG A 331 16.18 -1.82 -2.78
N ASP A 332 16.23 -3.12 -2.85
CA ASP A 332 17.05 -3.80 -3.86
C ASP A 332 16.43 -3.62 -5.24
N GLU A 333 17.29 -3.41 -6.23
CA GLU A 333 16.91 -3.27 -7.63
C GLU A 333 17.96 -3.97 -8.49
N SER A 334 17.50 -4.54 -9.63
CA SER A 334 18.38 -5.21 -10.59
C SER A 334 19.27 -6.29 -9.95
N VAL A 335 18.70 -7.06 -9.02
CA VAL A 335 19.43 -7.96 -8.13
C VAL A 335 20.24 -9.00 -8.91
N GLU A 336 19.66 -9.55 -9.98
CA GLU A 336 20.32 -10.58 -10.80
C GLU A 336 21.49 -10.01 -11.63
N SER A 337 21.39 -8.76 -12.08
CA SER A 337 22.38 -8.12 -12.97
C SER A 337 23.49 -7.35 -12.22
N LYS A 338 23.21 -6.88 -11.01
CA LYS A 338 24.13 -6.05 -10.22
C LYS A 338 25.52 -6.66 -10.05
N PRO A 339 25.70 -7.95 -9.69
CA PRO A 339 27.04 -8.53 -9.52
C PRO A 339 27.89 -8.53 -10.81
N VAL A 340 27.27 -8.75 -11.97
CA VAL A 340 28.02 -8.74 -13.24
C VAL A 340 28.39 -7.32 -13.65
N VAL A 341 27.51 -6.33 -13.37
CA VAL A 341 27.81 -4.90 -13.61
C VAL A 341 28.97 -4.44 -12.74
N GLU A 342 28.94 -4.74 -11.44
CA GLU A 342 30.01 -4.37 -10.49
C GLU A 342 31.34 -4.99 -10.88
N LYS A 343 31.35 -6.26 -11.26
CA LYS A 343 32.56 -6.94 -11.72
C LYS A 343 33.09 -6.33 -13.01
N TYR A 344 32.22 -6.07 -14.00
CA TYR A 344 32.59 -5.41 -15.25
C TYR A 344 33.25 -4.06 -15.01
N LEU A 345 32.64 -3.20 -14.20
CA LEU A 345 33.16 -1.87 -13.90
C LEU A 345 34.47 -1.92 -13.14
N LYS A 346 34.67 -2.87 -12.23
CA LYS A 346 35.91 -3.07 -11.49
C LYS A 346 37.03 -3.46 -12.44
N GLU A 347 36.86 -4.50 -13.26
CA GLU A 347 37.93 -4.93 -14.18
C GLU A 347 38.28 -3.86 -15.21
N LEU A 348 37.27 -3.13 -15.73
CA LEU A 348 37.49 -2.02 -16.64
C LEU A 348 38.31 -0.89 -15.97
N SER A 349 38.10 -0.61 -14.69
CA SER A 349 38.86 0.39 -13.94
C SER A 349 40.33 -0.01 -13.67
N GLU A 350 40.65 -1.29 -13.84
CA GLU A 350 42.01 -1.86 -13.72
C GLU A 350 42.71 -2.01 -15.10
N ASP A 351 42.22 -1.31 -16.13
CA ASP A 351 42.69 -1.37 -17.52
C ASP A 351 42.63 -2.80 -18.12
N ASN A 352 41.73 -3.63 -17.61
CA ASN A 352 41.49 -4.98 -18.08
C ASN A 352 40.08 -5.06 -18.70
N PHE A 353 40.02 -5.28 -20.02
CA PHE A 353 38.69 -5.40 -20.69
C PHE A 353 38.01 -6.71 -20.31
N PRO A 354 36.87 -6.68 -19.61
CA PRO A 354 36.19 -7.87 -19.11
C PRO A 354 35.30 -8.52 -20.18
N GLN A 355 35.91 -9.26 -21.09
CA GLN A 355 35.25 -9.87 -22.24
C GLN A 355 34.00 -10.70 -21.88
N LYS A 356 34.13 -11.56 -20.87
CA LYS A 356 33.05 -12.46 -20.43
C LYS A 356 31.85 -11.69 -19.86
N GLU A 357 32.11 -10.73 -18.98
CA GLU A 357 31.10 -9.87 -18.37
C GLU A 357 30.45 -8.97 -19.43
N SER A 358 31.23 -8.49 -20.41
CA SER A 358 30.73 -7.71 -21.54
C SER A 358 29.71 -8.50 -22.37
N GLU A 359 29.98 -9.78 -22.65
CA GLU A 359 29.05 -10.66 -23.38
C GLU A 359 27.74 -10.88 -22.60
N VAL A 360 27.81 -11.10 -21.28
CA VAL A 360 26.63 -11.23 -20.42
C VAL A 360 25.82 -9.93 -20.40
N LEU A 361 26.50 -8.79 -20.24
CA LEU A 361 25.85 -7.48 -20.23
C LEU A 361 25.25 -7.12 -21.60
N ALA A 362 25.85 -7.54 -22.71
CA ALA A 362 25.28 -7.34 -24.04
C ALA A 362 23.93 -8.07 -24.19
N CYS A 363 23.82 -9.28 -23.68
CA CYS A 363 22.55 -10.02 -23.66
C CYS A 363 21.51 -9.34 -22.75
N LEU A 364 21.94 -8.87 -21.56
CA LEU A 364 21.08 -8.16 -20.62
C LEU A 364 20.53 -6.85 -21.22
N PHE A 365 21.41 -5.98 -21.76
CA PHE A 365 20.97 -4.71 -22.34
C PHE A 365 20.08 -4.89 -23.57
N LYS A 366 20.32 -5.95 -24.36
CA LYS A 366 19.40 -6.34 -25.43
C LYS A 366 18.02 -6.73 -24.88
N GLN A 367 17.97 -7.56 -23.85
CA GLN A 367 16.73 -7.96 -23.19
C GLN A 367 15.98 -6.72 -22.65
N ILE A 368 16.68 -5.81 -21.96
CA ILE A 368 16.11 -4.55 -21.46
C ILE A 368 15.49 -3.74 -22.61
N ALA A 369 16.22 -3.58 -23.74
CA ALA A 369 15.74 -2.81 -24.89
C ALA A 369 14.51 -3.46 -25.58
N GLU A 370 14.41 -4.78 -25.61
CA GLU A 370 13.33 -5.52 -26.27
C GLU A 370 12.09 -5.74 -25.37
N THR A 371 12.25 -5.66 -24.05
CA THR A 371 11.19 -5.86 -23.07
C THR A 371 9.98 -4.93 -23.25
N PRO A 372 10.13 -3.61 -23.47
CA PRO A 372 8.99 -2.72 -23.68
C PRO A 372 8.11 -3.07 -24.87
N ALA A 373 8.74 -3.44 -26.00
CA ALA A 373 8.01 -3.87 -27.20
C ALA A 373 7.23 -5.18 -26.93
N THR A 374 7.83 -6.10 -26.20
CA THR A 374 7.19 -7.37 -25.82
C THR A 374 5.97 -7.13 -24.92
N ILE A 375 6.10 -6.26 -23.91
CA ILE A 375 5.01 -5.91 -23.00
C ILE A 375 3.87 -5.24 -23.76
N ARG A 376 4.15 -4.23 -24.58
CA ARG A 376 3.12 -3.54 -25.38
C ARG A 376 2.39 -4.46 -26.36
N ALA A 377 3.12 -5.39 -27.00
CA ALA A 377 2.53 -6.28 -28.01
C ALA A 377 1.67 -7.39 -27.42
N LYS A 378 1.96 -7.83 -26.20
CA LYS A 378 1.31 -9.00 -25.60
C LYS A 378 0.26 -8.67 -24.55
N SER A 379 0.41 -7.56 -23.84
CA SER A 379 -0.51 -7.20 -22.75
C SER A 379 -1.94 -6.99 -23.24
N THR A 380 -2.89 -7.57 -22.53
CA THR A 380 -4.32 -7.30 -22.70
C THR A 380 -4.84 -6.21 -21.74
N ASN A 381 -3.99 -5.72 -20.83
CA ASN A 381 -4.33 -4.65 -19.87
C ASN A 381 -3.86 -3.29 -20.39
N GLU A 382 -4.74 -2.62 -21.15
CA GLU A 382 -4.46 -1.29 -21.72
C GLU A 382 -4.23 -0.23 -20.64
N SER A 383 -4.92 -0.31 -19.51
CA SER A 383 -4.77 0.62 -18.38
C SER A 383 -3.38 0.54 -17.79
N LEU A 384 -2.86 -0.67 -17.55
CA LEU A 384 -1.48 -0.86 -17.10
C LEU A 384 -0.47 -0.31 -18.09
N ILE A 385 -0.63 -0.61 -19.39
CA ILE A 385 0.30 -0.12 -20.42
C ILE A 385 0.31 1.40 -20.43
N LYS A 386 -0.85 2.05 -20.44
CA LYS A 386 -0.96 3.50 -20.43
C LYS A 386 -0.29 4.11 -19.20
N GLU A 387 -0.44 3.48 -18.05
CA GLU A 387 0.09 3.95 -16.78
C GLU A 387 1.61 3.88 -16.72
N ILE A 388 2.22 2.77 -17.19
CA ILE A 388 3.67 2.55 -17.11
C ILE A 388 4.44 2.98 -18.39
N ASP A 389 3.77 3.49 -19.42
CA ASP A 389 4.40 3.79 -20.71
C ASP A 389 5.60 4.74 -20.64
N PRO A 390 5.60 5.81 -19.82
CA PRO A 390 6.79 6.65 -19.66
C PRO A 390 8.03 5.88 -19.18
N TRP A 391 7.85 4.93 -18.27
CA TRP A 391 8.94 4.06 -17.77
C TRP A 391 9.36 3.01 -18.82
N LEU A 392 8.41 2.47 -19.60
CA LEU A 392 8.73 1.57 -20.70
C LEU A 392 9.62 2.26 -21.76
N ILE A 393 9.35 3.53 -22.08
CA ILE A 393 10.19 4.32 -22.99
C ILE A 393 11.60 4.49 -22.42
N GLN A 394 11.72 4.85 -21.14
CA GLN A 394 13.03 5.01 -20.49
C GLN A 394 13.77 3.68 -20.39
N PHE A 395 13.07 2.59 -20.17
CA PHE A 395 13.65 1.26 -20.09
C PHE A 395 14.25 0.80 -21.42
N GLU A 396 13.57 1.08 -22.56
CA GLU A 396 14.11 0.87 -23.89
C GLU A 396 15.41 1.68 -24.09
N HIS A 397 15.40 2.97 -23.74
CA HIS A 397 16.56 3.82 -23.85
C HIS A 397 17.73 3.34 -22.98
N LEU A 398 17.46 2.84 -21.78
CA LEU A 398 18.48 2.25 -20.90
C LEU A 398 19.18 1.07 -21.58
N GLY A 399 18.43 0.14 -22.17
CA GLY A 399 18.98 -1.01 -22.88
C GLY A 399 19.83 -0.61 -24.10
N LEU A 400 19.34 0.35 -24.89
CA LEU A 400 20.06 0.87 -26.05
C LEU A 400 21.35 1.59 -25.62
N ALA A 401 21.31 2.46 -24.61
CA ALA A 401 22.47 3.18 -24.08
C ALA A 401 23.52 2.21 -23.53
N GLY A 402 23.10 1.20 -22.76
CA GLY A 402 24.01 0.16 -22.25
C GLY A 402 24.72 -0.61 -23.38
N SER A 403 23.97 -0.98 -24.41
CA SER A 403 24.53 -1.66 -25.61
C SER A 403 25.58 -0.79 -26.34
N VAL A 404 25.34 0.52 -26.43
CA VAL A 404 26.30 1.45 -27.04
C VAL A 404 27.54 1.61 -26.13
N SER A 405 27.36 1.73 -24.82
CA SER A 405 28.45 1.87 -23.85
C SER A 405 29.43 0.70 -23.89
N LEU A 406 28.91 -0.54 -24.02
CA LEU A 406 29.75 -1.74 -24.18
C LEU A 406 30.59 -1.69 -25.46
N LYS A 407 30.01 -1.26 -26.58
CA LYS A 407 30.75 -1.09 -27.85
C LYS A 407 31.82 -0.01 -27.75
N MET A 408 31.55 1.08 -27.06
CA MET A 408 32.52 2.12 -26.84
C MET A 408 33.70 1.60 -25.99
N ALA A 409 33.41 0.91 -24.89
CA ALA A 409 34.43 0.33 -24.03
C ALA A 409 35.31 -0.72 -24.73
N SER A 410 34.72 -1.52 -25.65
CA SER A 410 35.48 -2.52 -26.41
C SER A 410 36.36 -1.91 -27.52
N ALA A 411 36.15 -0.66 -27.88
CA ALA A 411 36.93 0.03 -28.92
C ALA A 411 38.14 0.82 -28.32
N TRP A 412 38.24 0.89 -27.03
CA TRP A 412 39.38 1.45 -26.28
C TRP A 412 40.42 0.37 -25.99
#